data_a7c5cd50533944a27e3ab05ca9becef2
#
_entry.id   a7c5cd50533944a27e3ab05ca9becef2
#
_cell.length_a   1.000
_cell.length_b   1.000
_cell.length_c   1.000
_cell.angle_alpha   90.00
_cell.angle_beta   90.00
_cell.angle_gamma   90.00
#
_symmetry.space_group_name_H-M   'P 1'
#
loop_
_entity.id
_entity.type
_entity.pdbx_description
1 polymer ?
#
loop_
_entity_poly.entity_id
_entity_poly.type
_entity_poly.pdbx_seq_one_letter_code
_entity_poly.pdbx_strand_id
1 'polypeptide(L)'
;MRIADWGLADFYFPGKKFNCRVASRYFKGPELLVGMTHYDFQLDVWSTGCMLAGMIFQREPFFKGADNYDQLIKIAKILGTPEVLDYTEKFNLKLAPQIDDKL
;
A
#
# COMPACT_ATOMS: atom_id res chain seq x y z
N MET A 1 -12.50 9.76 -18.44
CA MET A 1 -11.94 8.74 -17.52
C MET A 1 -12.96 7.65 -17.25
N ARG A 2 -12.54 6.40 -17.23
CA ARG A 2 -13.41 5.26 -16.92
C ARG A 2 -12.69 4.27 -16.03
N ILE A 3 -13.43 3.56 -15.18
CA ILE A 3 -12.91 2.43 -14.41
C ILE A 3 -13.04 1.18 -15.26
N ALA A 4 -11.95 0.41 -15.35
CA ALA A 4 -11.87 -0.78 -16.17
C ALA A 4 -11.18 -1.91 -15.38
N ASP A 5 -11.26 -3.14 -15.91
CA ASP A 5 -10.63 -4.33 -15.35
C ASP A 5 -11.15 -4.67 -13.94
N TRP A 6 -12.31 -5.30 -13.90
CA TRP A 6 -12.98 -5.70 -12.65
C TRP A 6 -12.53 -7.08 -12.14
N GLY A 7 -11.41 -7.61 -12.65
CA GLY A 7 -10.95 -8.97 -12.35
C GLY A 7 -10.63 -9.23 -10.89
N LEU A 8 -10.26 -8.20 -10.12
CA LEU A 8 -9.99 -8.29 -8.68
C LEU A 8 -11.07 -7.62 -7.82
N ALA A 9 -12.17 -7.19 -8.44
CA ALA A 9 -13.28 -6.59 -7.70
C ALA A 9 -13.94 -7.61 -6.78
N ASP A 10 -14.28 -7.18 -5.57
CA ASP A 10 -14.93 -8.03 -4.58
C ASP A 10 -15.87 -7.19 -3.72
N PHE A 11 -16.80 -7.87 -3.05
CA PHE A 11 -17.68 -7.23 -2.08
C PHE A 11 -16.92 -6.96 -0.78
N TYR A 12 -17.24 -5.83 -0.16
CA TYR A 12 -16.70 -5.49 1.14
C TYR A 12 -17.65 -5.92 2.26
N PHE A 13 -17.11 -6.67 3.22
CA PHE A 13 -17.84 -7.09 4.42
C PHE A 13 -17.04 -6.64 5.65
N PRO A 14 -17.58 -5.72 6.49
CA PRO A 14 -16.91 -5.31 7.72
C PRO A 14 -16.54 -6.51 8.61
N GLY A 15 -15.32 -6.51 9.14
CA GLY A 15 -14.81 -7.58 10.00
C GLY A 15 -14.29 -8.82 9.27
N LYS A 16 -14.46 -8.90 7.94
CA LYS A 16 -13.88 -10.00 7.16
C LYS A 16 -12.41 -9.76 6.89
N LYS A 17 -11.62 -10.83 6.98
CA LYS A 17 -10.22 -10.82 6.55
C LYS A 17 -10.12 -11.00 5.04
N PHE A 18 -9.28 -10.17 4.41
CA PHE A 18 -9.03 -10.21 2.98
C PHE A 18 -7.57 -10.56 2.69
N ASN A 19 -7.30 -11.06 1.48
CA ASN A 19 -5.96 -11.39 1.06
C ASN A 19 -5.15 -10.12 0.78
N CYS A 20 -3.94 -10.02 1.32
CA CYS A 20 -3.02 -8.90 1.07
C CYS A 20 -2.29 -9.00 -0.27
N ARG A 21 -2.33 -10.16 -0.95
CA ARG A 21 -1.71 -10.36 -2.26
C ARG A 21 -2.65 -9.93 -3.38
N VAL A 22 -3.04 -8.66 -3.36
CA VAL A 22 -3.92 -8.03 -4.36
C VAL A 22 -3.25 -6.77 -4.88
N ALA A 23 -3.77 -6.22 -5.96
CA ALA A 23 -3.24 -5.05 -6.66
C ALA A 23 -1.84 -5.25 -7.25
N SER A 24 -1.43 -4.32 -8.09
CA SER A 24 -0.05 -4.26 -8.61
C SER A 24 0.86 -3.58 -7.60
N ARG A 25 2.08 -4.06 -7.46
CA ARG A 25 3.05 -3.61 -6.44
C ARG A 25 3.12 -2.09 -6.28
N TYR A 26 3.21 -1.37 -7.38
CA TYR A 26 3.44 0.08 -7.35
C TYR A 26 2.25 0.89 -6.83
N PHE A 27 1.10 0.26 -6.72
CA PHE A 27 -0.16 0.87 -6.27
C PHE A 27 -0.68 0.28 -4.96
N LYS A 28 0.05 -0.66 -4.36
CA LYS A 28 -0.31 -1.24 -3.06
C LYS A 28 -0.21 -0.19 -1.96
N GLY A 29 -1.27 -0.07 -1.17
CA GLY A 29 -1.24 0.77 0.02
C GLY A 29 -0.34 0.18 1.11
N PRO A 30 0.11 1.03 2.05
CA PRO A 30 0.92 0.57 3.18
C PRO A 30 0.29 -0.59 3.95
N GLU A 31 -1.05 -0.60 4.08
CA GLU A 31 -1.79 -1.66 4.74
C GLU A 31 -1.53 -3.04 4.13
N LEU A 32 -1.45 -3.13 2.80
CA LEU A 32 -1.14 -4.39 2.12
C LEU A 32 0.32 -4.80 2.32
N LEU A 33 1.21 -3.83 2.35
CA LEU A 33 2.65 -4.08 2.44
C LEU A 33 3.08 -4.51 3.85
N VAL A 34 2.31 -4.11 4.87
CA VAL A 34 2.54 -4.53 6.26
C VAL A 34 1.69 -5.72 6.67
N GLY A 35 0.90 -6.28 5.76
CA GLY A 35 0.11 -7.49 6.00
C GLY A 35 -1.18 -7.27 6.79
N MET A 36 -1.76 -6.07 6.73
CA MET A 36 -3.05 -5.80 7.34
C MET A 36 -4.16 -6.47 6.53
N THR A 37 -4.83 -7.45 7.12
CA THR A 37 -5.87 -8.22 6.43
C THR A 37 -7.26 -7.60 6.53
N HIS A 38 -7.48 -6.68 7.46
CA HIS A 38 -8.75 -5.97 7.67
C HIS A 38 -8.70 -4.58 7.01
N TYR A 39 -8.46 -4.55 5.71
CA TYR A 39 -8.47 -3.31 4.93
C TYR A 39 -9.88 -3.06 4.36
N ASP A 40 -10.11 -1.86 3.87
CA ASP A 40 -11.39 -1.43 3.33
C ASP A 40 -11.23 -0.62 2.03
N PHE A 41 -12.21 0.21 1.72
CA PHE A 41 -12.23 1.05 0.52
C PHE A 41 -11.03 2.01 0.40
N GLN A 42 -10.37 2.34 1.51
CA GLN A 42 -9.22 3.26 1.51
C GLN A 42 -8.06 2.73 0.68
N LEU A 43 -7.96 1.41 0.52
CA LEU A 43 -7.03 0.76 -0.39
C LEU A 43 -7.13 1.34 -1.82
N ASP A 44 -8.35 1.52 -2.32
CA ASP A 44 -8.58 2.06 -3.66
C ASP A 44 -8.29 3.57 -3.73
N VAL A 45 -8.54 4.29 -2.65
CA VAL A 45 -8.18 5.71 -2.54
C VAL A 45 -6.67 5.89 -2.61
N TRP A 46 -5.89 5.05 -1.94
CA TRP A 46 -4.43 5.06 -2.03
C TRP A 46 -3.96 4.83 -3.46
N SER A 47 -4.48 3.79 -4.13
CA SER A 47 -4.12 3.47 -5.52
C SER A 47 -4.43 4.62 -6.46
N THR A 48 -5.57 5.28 -6.27
CA THR A 48 -5.97 6.47 -7.03
C THR A 48 -5.00 7.62 -6.79
N GLY A 49 -4.59 7.83 -5.55
CA GLY A 49 -3.59 8.84 -5.20
C GLY A 49 -2.24 8.59 -5.87
N CYS A 50 -1.81 7.34 -5.97
CA CYS A 50 -0.58 6.97 -6.67
C CYS A 50 -0.66 7.30 -8.17
N MET A 51 -1.79 7.03 -8.81
CA MET A 51 -2.01 7.38 -10.21
C MET A 51 -1.97 8.90 -10.42
N LEU A 52 -2.64 9.64 -9.56
CA LEU A 52 -2.66 11.10 -9.62
C LEU A 52 -1.26 11.69 -9.43
N ALA A 53 -0.51 11.20 -8.45
CA ALA A 53 0.86 11.64 -8.22
C ALA A 53 1.76 11.37 -9.43
N GLY A 54 1.62 10.20 -10.05
CA GLY A 54 2.35 9.86 -11.27
C GLY A 54 2.08 10.83 -12.41
N MET A 55 0.83 11.25 -12.58
CA MET A 55 0.45 12.22 -13.60
C MET A 55 0.97 13.63 -13.30
N ILE A 56 0.83 14.09 -12.05
CA ILE A 56 1.25 15.45 -11.66
C ILE A 56 2.77 15.60 -11.76
N PHE A 57 3.53 14.63 -11.27
CA PHE A 57 5.00 14.69 -11.22
C PHE A 57 5.66 14.06 -12.45
N GLN A 58 4.88 13.60 -13.41
CA GLN A 58 5.35 12.93 -14.63
C GLN A 58 6.34 11.80 -14.33
N ARG A 59 5.98 10.99 -13.33
CA ARG A 59 6.80 9.90 -12.84
C ARG A 59 5.93 8.65 -12.70
N GLU A 60 6.08 7.72 -13.61
CA GLU A 60 5.22 6.54 -13.67
C GLU A 60 6.06 5.25 -13.62
N PRO A 61 5.84 4.42 -12.58
CA PRO A 61 5.00 4.66 -11.41
C PRO A 61 5.63 5.66 -10.44
N PHE A 62 4.82 6.30 -9.60
CA PHE A 62 5.32 7.28 -8.61
C PHE A 62 6.20 6.61 -7.55
N PHE A 63 5.72 5.52 -6.95
CA PHE A 63 6.51 4.69 -6.06
C PHE A 63 6.95 3.43 -6.81
N LYS A 64 8.24 3.30 -7.11
CA LYS A 64 8.78 2.17 -7.87
C LYS A 64 9.70 1.32 -7.00
N GLY A 65 9.13 0.38 -6.26
CA GLY A 65 9.86 -0.58 -5.46
C GLY A 65 10.33 -1.79 -6.27
N ALA A 66 11.50 -2.31 -5.95
CA ALA A 66 12.04 -3.52 -6.56
C ALA A 66 11.31 -4.78 -6.06
N ASP A 67 10.83 -4.75 -4.83
CA ASP A 67 9.98 -5.77 -4.21
C ASP A 67 9.01 -5.10 -3.23
N ASN A 68 8.19 -5.88 -2.52
CA ASN A 68 7.22 -5.35 -1.58
C ASN A 68 7.88 -4.61 -0.40
N TYR A 69 9.04 -5.05 0.03
CA TYR A 69 9.79 -4.38 1.12
C TYR A 69 10.35 -3.04 0.67
N ASP A 70 10.98 -3.00 -0.49
CA ASP A 70 11.49 -1.76 -1.08
C ASP A 70 10.36 -0.78 -1.39
N GLN A 71 9.19 -1.30 -1.79
CA GLN A 71 7.99 -0.48 -2.03
C GLN A 71 7.61 0.31 -0.77
N LEU A 72 7.55 -0.35 0.38
CA LEU A 72 7.22 0.30 1.66
C LEU A 72 8.30 1.31 2.05
N ILE A 73 9.57 0.99 1.83
CA ILE A 73 10.68 1.90 2.12
C ILE A 73 10.57 3.17 1.26
N LYS A 74 10.25 3.05 -0.01
CA LYS A 74 10.07 4.21 -0.89
C LYS A 74 8.90 5.09 -0.47
N ILE A 75 7.81 4.49 -0.01
CA ILE A 75 6.67 5.23 0.56
C ILE A 75 7.11 5.97 1.83
N ALA A 76 7.79 5.29 2.73
CA ALA A 76 8.23 5.87 4.00
C ALA A 76 9.22 7.04 3.79
N LYS A 77 10.06 6.99 2.79
CA LYS A 77 11.00 8.08 2.46
C LYS A 77 10.30 9.39 2.06
N ILE A 78 9.11 9.31 1.51
CA ILE A 78 8.35 10.47 1.05
C ILE A 78 7.33 10.91 2.09
N LEU A 79 6.58 9.98 2.67
CA LEU A 79 5.49 10.28 3.60
C LEU A 79 5.90 10.28 5.07
N GLY A 80 7.01 9.64 5.41
CA GLY A 80 7.56 9.63 6.76
C GLY A 80 7.63 8.24 7.38
N THR A 81 8.78 7.93 7.96
CA THR A 81 9.02 6.66 8.67
C THR A 81 8.23 6.57 9.99
N PRO A 82 8.12 7.63 10.82
CA PRO A 82 7.36 7.56 12.07
C PRO A 82 5.91 7.14 11.87
N GLU A 83 5.27 7.57 10.80
CA GLU A 83 3.88 7.23 10.50
C GLU A 83 3.71 5.73 10.21
N VAL A 84 4.68 5.12 9.53
CA VAL A 84 4.68 3.67 9.26
C VAL A 84 4.84 2.89 10.57
N LEU A 85 5.78 3.30 11.41
CA LEU A 85 6.04 2.65 12.70
C LEU A 85 4.82 2.77 13.62
N ASP A 86 4.21 3.94 13.71
CA ASP A 86 2.99 4.16 14.51
C ASP A 86 1.83 3.29 14.03
N TYR A 87 1.67 3.15 12.72
CA TYR A 87 0.64 2.30 12.13
C TYR A 87 0.83 0.83 12.51
N THR A 88 2.06 0.32 12.40
CA THR A 88 2.35 -1.08 12.74
C THR A 88 2.17 -1.35 14.23
N GLU A 89 2.53 -0.42 15.09
CA GLU A 89 2.33 -0.52 16.54
C GLU A 89 0.84 -0.51 16.89
N LYS A 90 0.08 0.43 16.31
CA LYS A 90 -1.36 0.57 16.56
C LYS A 90 -2.15 -0.71 16.25
N PHE A 91 -1.80 -1.41 15.18
CA PHE A 91 -2.48 -2.63 14.74
C PHE A 91 -1.72 -3.91 15.12
N ASN A 92 -0.68 -3.79 15.96
CA ASN A 92 0.15 -4.90 16.43
C ASN A 92 0.68 -5.77 15.27
N LEU A 93 1.17 -5.13 14.23
CA LEU A 93 1.75 -5.77 13.06
C LEU A 93 3.26 -5.90 13.22
N LYS A 94 3.82 -7.00 12.73
CA LYS A 94 5.27 -7.20 12.72
C LYS A 94 5.83 -6.86 11.35
N LEU A 95 6.79 -5.94 11.31
CA LEU A 95 7.55 -5.66 10.10
C LEU A 95 8.56 -6.80 9.86
N ALA A 96 8.77 -7.12 8.58
CA ALA A 96 9.85 -8.02 8.22
C ALA A 96 11.21 -7.39 8.60
N PRO A 97 12.19 -8.19 9.05
CA PRO A 97 13.50 -7.65 9.44
C PRO A 97 14.17 -6.81 8.35
N GLN A 98 13.95 -7.16 7.08
CA GLN A 98 14.48 -6.43 5.94
C GLN A 98 13.95 -4.99 5.83
N ILE A 99 12.75 -4.74 6.36
CA ILE A 99 12.15 -3.40 6.39
C ILE A 99 12.63 -2.64 7.62
N ASP A 100 12.62 -3.29 8.77
CA ASP A 100 12.92 -2.67 10.06
C ASP A 100 14.35 -2.08 10.08
N ASP A 101 15.32 -2.80 9.54
CA ASP A 101 16.70 -2.35 9.45
C ASP A 101 16.91 -1.12 8.54
N LYS A 102 15.99 -0.87 7.61
CA LYS A 102 16.09 0.22 6.61
C LYS A 102 15.25 1.44 6.93
N LEU A 103 14.35 1.32 7.87
CA LEU A 103 13.55 2.43 8.37
C LEU A 103 14.24 3.10 9.55
#